data_04ae5d1ab8a57d2e03d86e487311566b
#
_entry.id   04ae5d1ab8a57d2e03d86e487311566b
#
_cell.length_a   1.000
_cell.length_b   1.000
_cell.length_c   1.000
_cell.angle_alpha   90.00
_cell.angle_beta   90.00
_cell.angle_gamma   90.00
#
_symmetry.space_group_name_H-M   'P 1'
#
loop_
_entity.id
_entity.type
_entity.pdbx_description
1 polymer ?
#
loop_
_entity_poly.entity_id
_entity_poly.type
_entity_poly.pdbx_seq_one_letter_code
_entity_poly.pdbx_strand_id
1 'polypeptide(L)'
;MNTQQPDDELQHWRSSVQDYISRNDDINLYIAAQNLNRLAPADPLGLFGLAKAQRHRGELEPAYFNITQARQRSAEPVEGMLLLEAQLAQQFNQHAVAADRYAELIALNPLEPGYVTARAEALRLSGHTEEADKELRKGRDFFQYDQALHDSGVAAAVATAEKDAININQKPAYLTAEAAKNALEILRKPEPLESVRTASAHLRERYENLQTAAEYALKRHFVWREWWQMIIIGLFLLFLIPFEYGVLHGAVAGILETPTFTEIFGTVFAVLVLLGIPLLLGFIFFFPKGYKISRSKARKAGILLSR
;
A
#
# COMPACT_ATOMS: atom_id res chain seq x y z
N MET A 1 4.96 7.35 66.70
CA MET A 1 4.30 7.76 65.44
C MET A 1 4.33 6.57 64.50
N ASN A 2 3.16 6.10 64.09
CA ASN A 2 2.99 4.82 63.38
C ASN A 2 3.48 4.97 61.92
N THR A 3 4.68 4.53 61.61
CA THR A 3 5.30 4.54 60.25
C THR A 3 4.69 3.49 59.32
N GLN A 4 3.79 2.59 59.83
CA GLN A 4 3.13 1.54 59.05
C GLN A 4 1.98 2.06 58.17
N GLN A 5 1.32 3.16 58.53
CA GLN A 5 0.14 3.67 57.84
C GLN A 5 0.38 4.14 56.38
N PRO A 6 1.49 4.84 56.01
CA PRO A 6 1.74 5.25 54.65
C PRO A 6 2.15 4.08 53.71
N ASP A 7 2.81 3.05 54.26
CA ASP A 7 3.20 1.88 53.48
C ASP A 7 1.99 1.00 53.18
N ASP A 8 1.05 0.88 54.10
CA ASP A 8 -0.21 0.14 53.89
C ASP A 8 -1.09 0.82 52.80
N GLU A 9 -1.17 2.16 52.84
CA GLU A 9 -1.89 2.93 51.80
C GLU A 9 -1.26 2.78 50.43
N LEU A 10 0.06 2.81 50.32
CA LEU A 10 0.79 2.61 49.08
C LEU A 10 0.55 1.23 48.49
N GLN A 11 0.61 0.18 49.31
CA GLN A 11 0.35 -1.20 48.87
C GLN A 11 -1.12 -1.40 48.47
N HIS A 12 -2.06 -0.76 49.15
CA HIS A 12 -3.47 -0.75 48.77
C HIS A 12 -3.66 -0.20 47.36
N TRP A 13 -3.09 0.98 47.02
CA TRP A 13 -3.26 1.56 45.73
C TRP A 13 -2.51 0.77 44.64
N ARG A 14 -1.34 0.19 44.93
CA ARG A 14 -0.66 -0.72 43.98
C ARG A 14 -1.51 -1.92 43.64
N SER A 15 -2.07 -2.62 44.62
CA SER A 15 -2.93 -3.77 44.36
C SER A 15 -4.21 -3.38 43.64
N SER A 16 -4.79 -2.22 43.94
CA SER A 16 -5.97 -1.69 43.26
C SER A 16 -5.69 -1.41 41.79
N VAL A 17 -4.54 -0.79 41.46
CA VAL A 17 -4.13 -0.53 40.04
C VAL A 17 -3.97 -1.85 39.31
N GLN A 18 -3.30 -2.85 39.87
CA GLN A 18 -3.14 -4.17 39.25
C GLN A 18 -4.48 -4.87 38.99
N ASP A 19 -5.38 -4.83 40.00
CA ASP A 19 -6.72 -5.42 39.91
C ASP A 19 -7.56 -4.73 38.80
N TYR A 20 -7.59 -3.40 38.74
CA TYR A 20 -8.33 -2.67 37.72
C TYR A 20 -7.73 -2.84 36.31
N ILE A 21 -6.40 -2.96 36.20
CA ILE A 21 -5.76 -3.32 34.92
C ILE A 21 -6.24 -4.69 34.44
N SER A 22 -6.30 -5.70 35.35
CA SER A 22 -6.70 -7.05 35.00
C SER A 22 -8.18 -7.16 34.60
N ARG A 23 -9.03 -6.32 35.19
CA ARG A 23 -10.48 -6.26 34.91
C ARG A 23 -10.85 -5.32 33.75
N ASN A 24 -9.89 -4.56 33.18
CA ASN A 24 -10.14 -3.48 32.25
C ASN A 24 -11.15 -2.43 32.75
N ASP A 25 -11.11 -2.13 34.07
CA ASP A 25 -11.94 -1.09 34.66
C ASP A 25 -11.23 0.26 34.62
N ASP A 26 -11.28 0.90 33.45
CA ASP A 26 -10.52 2.13 33.16
C ASP A 26 -10.97 3.33 33.99
N ILE A 27 -12.20 3.35 34.52
CA ILE A 27 -12.72 4.45 35.36
C ILE A 27 -12.04 4.40 36.72
N ASN A 28 -12.12 3.25 37.40
CA ASN A 28 -11.52 3.06 38.70
C ASN A 28 -9.99 3.01 38.61
N LEU A 29 -9.45 2.49 37.52
CA LEU A 29 -8.02 2.52 37.22
C LEU A 29 -7.47 3.94 37.25
N TYR A 30 -8.16 4.90 36.65
CA TYR A 30 -7.69 6.31 36.61
C TYR A 30 -7.56 6.87 38.03
N ILE A 31 -8.58 6.63 38.89
CA ILE A 31 -8.58 7.12 40.28
C ILE A 31 -7.47 6.45 41.08
N ALA A 32 -7.36 5.12 41.02
CA ALA A 32 -6.34 4.38 41.73
C ALA A 32 -4.91 4.77 41.31
N ALA A 33 -4.67 4.92 39.97
CA ALA A 33 -3.40 5.31 39.44
C ALA A 33 -3.01 6.75 39.79
N GLN A 34 -3.98 7.68 39.87
CA GLN A 34 -3.73 9.03 40.40
C GLN A 34 -3.27 9.02 41.84
N ASN A 35 -3.95 8.24 42.70
CA ASN A 35 -3.60 8.12 44.10
C ASN A 35 -2.22 7.48 44.27
N LEU A 36 -1.93 6.40 43.53
CA LEU A 36 -0.62 5.76 43.54
C LEU A 36 0.47 6.74 43.08
N ASN A 37 0.26 7.48 41.99
CA ASN A 37 1.23 8.44 41.49
C ASN A 37 1.43 9.63 42.43
N ARG A 38 0.40 10.03 43.18
CA ARG A 38 0.52 11.08 44.23
C ARG A 38 1.40 10.62 45.39
N LEU A 39 1.26 9.36 45.84
CA LEU A 39 2.04 8.81 46.95
C LEU A 39 3.45 8.41 46.53
N ALA A 40 3.59 7.84 45.33
CA ALA A 40 4.86 7.37 44.76
C ALA A 40 5.01 7.82 43.30
N PRO A 41 5.43 9.08 43.08
CA PRO A 41 5.53 9.62 41.69
C PRO A 41 6.54 8.89 40.80
N ALA A 42 7.49 8.18 41.43
CA ALA A 42 8.50 7.40 40.70
C ALA A 42 8.04 5.97 40.36
N ASP A 43 6.88 5.53 40.88
CA ASP A 43 6.37 4.18 40.64
C ASP A 43 5.89 4.01 39.21
N PRO A 44 6.52 3.12 38.38
CA PRO A 44 6.12 2.90 37.01
C PRO A 44 4.68 2.37 36.84
N LEU A 45 4.14 1.65 37.85
CA LEU A 45 2.80 1.10 37.80
C LEU A 45 1.73 2.19 37.82
N GLY A 46 1.91 3.25 38.62
CA GLY A 46 1.02 4.41 38.64
C GLY A 46 0.95 5.13 37.32
N LEU A 47 2.10 5.37 36.70
CA LEU A 47 2.19 5.99 35.38
C LEU A 47 1.59 5.09 34.27
N PHE A 48 1.82 3.79 34.35
CA PHE A 48 1.22 2.83 33.40
C PHE A 48 -0.31 2.79 33.53
N GLY A 49 -0.84 2.76 34.74
CA GLY A 49 -2.28 2.82 34.99
C GLY A 49 -2.91 4.11 34.44
N LEU A 50 -2.25 5.26 34.67
CA LEU A 50 -2.69 6.55 34.10
C LEU A 50 -2.70 6.50 32.57
N ALA A 51 -1.61 6.03 31.95
CA ALA A 51 -1.50 5.95 30.50
C ALA A 51 -2.60 5.07 29.88
N LYS A 52 -2.89 3.91 30.48
CA LYS A 52 -3.94 3.01 30.02
C LYS A 52 -5.33 3.67 30.10
N ALA A 53 -5.66 4.27 31.24
CA ALA A 53 -6.93 4.94 31.43
C ALA A 53 -7.09 6.20 30.53
N GLN A 54 -6.04 6.98 30.36
CA GLN A 54 -6.03 8.14 29.48
C GLN A 54 -6.21 7.76 28.01
N ARG A 55 -5.55 6.68 27.54
CA ARG A 55 -5.78 6.16 26.19
C ARG A 55 -7.26 5.81 25.97
N HIS A 56 -7.90 5.13 26.91
CA HIS A 56 -9.32 4.81 26.81
C HIS A 56 -10.21 6.06 26.75
N ARG A 57 -9.83 7.14 27.41
CA ARG A 57 -10.50 8.44 27.39
C ARG A 57 -10.19 9.27 26.13
N GLY A 58 -9.31 8.80 25.25
CA GLY A 58 -8.87 9.52 24.05
C GLY A 58 -7.82 10.60 24.34
N GLU A 59 -7.25 10.66 25.53
CA GLU A 59 -6.20 11.59 25.93
C GLU A 59 -4.83 11.03 25.49
N LEU A 60 -4.57 11.02 24.16
CA LEU A 60 -3.46 10.26 23.60
C LEU A 60 -2.08 10.83 23.93
N GLU A 61 -1.90 12.16 23.90
CA GLU A 61 -0.61 12.80 24.23
C GLU A 61 -0.21 12.57 25.69
N PRO A 62 -1.09 12.80 26.70
CA PRO A 62 -0.77 12.47 28.08
C PRO A 62 -0.51 10.97 28.29
N ALA A 63 -1.28 10.09 27.61
CA ALA A 63 -1.07 8.65 27.68
C ALA A 63 0.32 8.26 27.15
N TYR A 64 0.72 8.80 26.00
CA TYR A 64 2.04 8.54 25.43
C TYR A 64 3.19 9.05 26.29
N PHE A 65 3.05 10.23 26.85
CA PHE A 65 4.02 10.77 27.82
C PHE A 65 4.17 9.86 29.04
N ASN A 66 3.03 9.48 29.67
CA ASN A 66 3.04 8.68 30.88
C ASN A 66 3.58 7.27 30.64
N ILE A 67 3.25 6.61 29.50
CA ILE A 67 3.77 5.27 29.22
C ILE A 67 5.28 5.29 28.95
N THR A 68 5.77 6.30 28.25
CA THR A 68 7.21 6.45 28.01
C THR A 68 7.96 6.62 29.32
N GLN A 69 7.42 7.43 30.25
CA GLN A 69 7.99 7.61 31.60
C GLN A 69 7.91 6.32 32.43
N ALA A 70 6.77 5.59 32.37
CA ALA A 70 6.62 4.32 33.07
C ALA A 70 7.68 3.31 32.64
N ARG A 71 7.86 3.15 31.32
CA ARG A 71 8.86 2.25 30.77
C ARG A 71 10.29 2.62 31.16
N GLN A 72 10.64 3.92 31.09
CA GLN A 72 11.98 4.40 31.48
C GLN A 72 12.32 4.15 32.94
N ARG A 73 11.30 4.13 33.81
CA ARG A 73 11.45 3.89 35.25
C ARG A 73 11.32 2.44 35.66
N SER A 74 10.79 1.59 34.77
CA SER A 74 10.70 0.16 35.01
C SER A 74 12.09 -0.47 34.95
N ALA A 75 12.44 -1.25 36.00
CA ALA A 75 13.72 -1.96 36.04
C ALA A 75 13.81 -3.08 35.00
N GLU A 76 12.64 -3.68 34.67
CA GLU A 76 12.53 -4.75 33.70
C GLU A 76 11.48 -4.41 32.64
N PRO A 77 11.62 -4.93 31.42
CA PRO A 77 10.64 -4.72 30.37
C PRO A 77 9.31 -5.43 30.75
N VAL A 78 8.22 -4.68 30.72
CA VAL A 78 6.87 -5.17 31.00
C VAL A 78 6.07 -5.20 29.71
N GLU A 79 5.56 -6.38 29.34
CA GLU A 79 4.85 -6.62 28.08
C GLU A 79 3.71 -5.60 27.84
N GLY A 80 2.86 -5.38 28.86
CA GLY A 80 1.75 -4.43 28.74
C GLY A 80 2.19 -2.98 28.53
N MET A 81 3.33 -2.56 29.11
CA MET A 81 3.88 -1.21 28.91
C MET A 81 4.43 -1.06 27.50
N LEU A 82 5.20 -2.03 27.02
CA LEU A 82 5.75 -2.03 25.66
C LEU A 82 4.66 -2.04 24.61
N LEU A 83 3.62 -2.87 24.81
CA LEU A 83 2.50 -2.95 23.88
C LEU A 83 1.73 -1.62 23.80
N LEU A 84 1.46 -1.00 24.94
CA LEU A 84 0.76 0.29 24.98
C LEU A 84 1.60 1.40 24.32
N GLU A 85 2.91 1.44 24.61
CA GLU A 85 3.81 2.42 23.99
C GLU A 85 3.90 2.22 22.46
N ALA A 86 4.04 0.96 22.00
CA ALA A 86 4.06 0.65 20.57
C ALA A 86 2.79 1.11 19.84
N GLN A 87 1.63 0.82 20.41
CA GLN A 87 0.33 1.20 19.84
C GLN A 87 0.13 2.72 19.81
N LEU A 88 0.53 3.44 20.85
CA LEU A 88 0.48 4.90 20.87
C LEU A 88 1.49 5.52 19.91
N ALA A 89 2.71 4.99 19.81
CA ALA A 89 3.70 5.43 18.83
C ALA A 89 3.19 5.29 17.39
N GLN A 90 2.48 4.20 17.07
CA GLN A 90 1.83 4.04 15.76
C GLN A 90 0.79 5.13 15.49
N GLN A 91 -0.05 5.46 16.48
CA GLN A 91 -1.06 6.53 16.36
C GLN A 91 -0.43 7.91 16.09
N PHE A 92 0.77 8.16 16.63
CA PHE A 92 1.54 9.38 16.39
C PHE A 92 2.46 9.28 15.16
N ASN A 93 2.32 8.27 14.31
CA ASN A 93 3.16 8.00 13.13
C ASN A 93 4.66 7.84 13.46
N GLN A 94 5.00 7.52 14.71
CA GLN A 94 6.37 7.22 15.14
C GLN A 94 6.68 5.74 14.88
N HIS A 95 6.61 5.34 13.60
CA HIS A 95 6.64 3.94 13.19
C HIS A 95 7.97 3.24 13.55
N ALA A 96 9.09 3.95 13.51
CA ALA A 96 10.39 3.38 13.91
C ALA A 96 10.39 3.00 15.40
N VAL A 97 9.87 3.88 16.27
CA VAL A 97 9.74 3.60 17.71
C VAL A 97 8.82 2.41 17.95
N ALA A 98 7.69 2.34 17.24
CA ALA A 98 6.78 1.20 17.34
C ALA A 98 7.45 -0.12 16.93
N ALA A 99 8.23 -0.13 15.84
CA ALA A 99 8.98 -1.31 15.40
C ALA A 99 9.98 -1.80 16.45
N ASP A 100 10.68 -0.87 17.12
CA ASP A 100 11.61 -1.20 18.21
C ASP A 100 10.88 -1.81 19.41
N ARG A 101 9.71 -1.23 19.80
CA ARG A 101 8.92 -1.79 20.91
C ARG A 101 8.38 -3.18 20.59
N TYR A 102 7.93 -3.40 19.35
CA TYR A 102 7.51 -4.75 18.93
C TYR A 102 8.69 -5.74 18.88
N ALA A 103 9.92 -5.29 18.58
CA ALA A 103 11.09 -6.15 18.67
C ALA A 103 11.35 -6.61 20.13
N GLU A 104 11.22 -5.68 21.10
CA GLU A 104 11.32 -6.01 22.52
C GLU A 104 10.20 -6.98 22.95
N LEU A 105 8.97 -6.79 22.45
CA LEU A 105 7.83 -7.69 22.72
C LEU A 105 8.06 -9.11 22.17
N ILE A 106 8.59 -9.24 20.95
CA ILE A 106 8.96 -10.53 20.37
C ILE A 106 10.04 -11.23 21.23
N ALA A 107 11.00 -10.47 21.76
CA ALA A 107 12.01 -11.04 22.65
C ALA A 107 11.43 -11.52 23.97
N LEU A 108 10.42 -10.83 24.53
CA LEU A 108 9.74 -11.22 25.77
C LEU A 108 8.78 -12.39 25.57
N ASN A 109 8.01 -12.36 24.51
CA ASN A 109 6.98 -13.37 24.20
C ASN A 109 7.09 -13.80 22.72
N PRO A 110 8.03 -14.69 22.40
CA PRO A 110 8.29 -15.13 21.05
C PRO A 110 7.18 -16.01 20.45
N LEU A 111 6.20 -16.43 21.26
CA LEU A 111 5.09 -17.28 20.83
C LEU A 111 3.86 -16.49 20.37
N GLU A 112 3.91 -15.16 20.40
CA GLU A 112 2.79 -14.30 19.96
C GLU A 112 3.01 -13.81 18.51
N PRO A 113 2.35 -14.41 17.51
CA PRO A 113 2.54 -14.05 16.11
C PRO A 113 2.07 -12.62 15.78
N GLY A 114 1.15 -12.07 16.59
CA GLY A 114 0.65 -10.71 16.45
C GLY A 114 1.75 -9.65 16.54
N TYR A 115 2.79 -9.88 17.32
CA TYR A 115 3.91 -8.95 17.44
C TYR A 115 4.78 -8.93 16.19
N VAL A 116 4.93 -10.06 15.52
CA VAL A 116 5.69 -10.15 14.26
C VAL A 116 4.98 -9.37 13.15
N THR A 117 3.66 -9.52 13.03
CA THR A 117 2.85 -8.78 12.04
C THR A 117 2.85 -7.29 12.31
N ALA A 118 2.69 -6.89 13.57
CA ALA A 118 2.69 -5.49 13.98
C ALA A 118 4.07 -4.82 13.77
N ARG A 119 5.16 -5.53 14.05
CA ARG A 119 6.51 -5.07 13.76
C ARG A 119 6.75 -4.88 12.27
N ALA A 120 6.38 -5.87 11.47
CA ALA A 120 6.53 -5.80 10.03
C ALA A 120 5.77 -4.63 9.42
N GLU A 121 4.56 -4.36 9.89
CA GLU A 121 3.78 -3.20 9.46
C GLU A 121 4.45 -1.89 9.87
N ALA A 122 4.93 -1.77 11.11
CA ALA A 122 5.66 -0.59 11.57
C ALA A 122 6.94 -0.35 10.77
N LEU A 123 7.69 -1.41 10.43
CA LEU A 123 8.87 -1.33 9.57
C LEU A 123 8.53 -0.85 8.16
N ARG A 124 7.43 -1.31 7.56
CA ARG A 124 6.98 -0.83 6.25
C ARG A 124 6.61 0.64 6.27
N LEU A 125 5.87 1.07 7.28
CA LEU A 125 5.45 2.46 7.43
C LEU A 125 6.64 3.40 7.71
N SER A 126 7.72 2.89 8.30
CA SER A 126 8.99 3.62 8.48
C SER A 126 9.95 3.54 7.28
N GLY A 127 9.56 2.83 6.20
CA GLY A 127 10.35 2.70 4.97
C GLY A 127 11.32 1.52 4.93
N HIS A 128 11.39 0.69 5.98
CA HIS A 128 12.28 -0.48 6.08
C HIS A 128 11.63 -1.75 5.54
N THR A 129 11.22 -1.72 4.27
CA THR A 129 10.41 -2.80 3.64
C THR A 129 11.15 -4.13 3.56
N GLU A 130 12.44 -4.13 3.28
CA GLU A 130 13.23 -5.37 3.18
C GLU A 130 13.34 -6.09 4.54
N GLU A 131 13.49 -5.31 5.61
CA GLU A 131 13.54 -5.85 6.97
C GLU A 131 12.18 -6.41 7.38
N ALA A 132 11.10 -5.72 7.04
CA ALA A 132 9.74 -6.21 7.26
C ALA A 132 9.49 -7.55 6.55
N ASP A 133 9.87 -7.65 5.29
CA ASP A 133 9.71 -8.88 4.51
C ASP A 133 10.54 -10.05 5.10
N LYS A 134 11.75 -9.76 5.58
CA LYS A 134 12.61 -10.76 6.26
C LYS A 134 11.97 -11.23 7.58
N GLU A 135 11.38 -10.31 8.34
CA GLU A 135 10.72 -10.63 9.61
C GLU A 135 9.49 -11.52 9.38
N LEU A 136 8.66 -11.19 8.40
CA LEU A 136 7.50 -12.00 8.03
C LEU A 136 7.86 -13.41 7.55
N ARG A 137 8.95 -13.56 6.78
CA ARG A 137 9.41 -14.90 6.38
C ARG A 137 9.80 -15.75 7.58
N LYS A 138 10.60 -15.21 8.49
CA LYS A 138 10.98 -15.91 9.72
C LYS A 138 9.75 -16.26 10.56
N GLY A 139 8.79 -15.33 10.67
CA GLY A 139 7.55 -15.57 11.39
C GLY A 139 6.74 -16.72 10.78
N ARG A 140 6.58 -16.77 9.45
CA ARG A 140 5.87 -17.85 8.76
C ARG A 140 6.55 -19.22 8.93
N ASP A 141 7.87 -19.24 8.89
CA ASP A 141 8.62 -20.49 9.13
C ASP A 141 8.38 -21.03 10.55
N PHE A 142 8.18 -20.14 11.51
CA PHE A 142 7.92 -20.49 12.91
C PHE A 142 6.42 -20.76 13.18
N PHE A 143 5.53 -19.90 12.67
CA PHE A 143 4.07 -19.97 12.88
C PHE A 143 3.34 -20.50 11.64
N GLN A 144 3.58 -21.74 11.27
CA GLN A 144 3.09 -22.33 10.01
C GLN A 144 1.56 -22.32 9.85
N TYR A 145 0.81 -22.24 10.95
CA TYR A 145 -0.66 -22.28 10.96
C TYR A 145 -1.32 -20.93 11.23
N ASP A 146 -0.56 -19.84 11.34
CA ASP A 146 -1.12 -18.51 11.58
C ASP A 146 -1.52 -17.82 10.26
N GLN A 147 -2.82 -17.80 9.99
CA GLN A 147 -3.36 -17.22 8.77
C GLN A 147 -3.15 -15.69 8.67
N ALA A 148 -3.21 -14.97 9.80
CA ALA A 148 -3.04 -13.52 9.80
C ALA A 148 -1.62 -13.14 9.37
N LEU A 149 -0.64 -13.90 9.79
CA LEU A 149 0.75 -13.72 9.40
C LEU A 149 0.97 -14.00 7.90
N HIS A 150 0.35 -15.05 7.35
CA HIS A 150 0.40 -15.34 5.92
C HIS A 150 -0.30 -14.27 5.09
N ASP A 151 -1.42 -13.74 5.58
CA ASP A 151 -2.18 -12.70 4.88
C ASP A 151 -1.49 -11.34 4.88
N SER A 152 -0.70 -11.02 5.90
CA SER A 152 -0.11 -9.68 6.09
C SER A 152 0.78 -9.24 4.92
N GLY A 153 1.61 -10.14 4.38
CA GLY A 153 2.51 -9.86 3.25
C GLY A 153 1.74 -9.53 1.97
N VAL A 154 0.72 -10.34 1.67
CA VAL A 154 -0.13 -10.14 0.48
C VAL A 154 -1.02 -8.91 0.63
N ALA A 155 -1.64 -8.72 1.80
CA ALA A 155 -2.51 -7.58 2.07
C ALA A 155 -1.79 -6.24 1.88
N ALA A 156 -0.57 -6.11 2.41
CA ALA A 156 0.22 -4.90 2.26
C ALA A 156 0.64 -4.63 0.80
N ALA A 157 1.06 -5.67 0.06
CA ALA A 157 1.43 -5.54 -1.35
C ALA A 157 0.22 -5.13 -2.21
N VAL A 158 -0.93 -5.78 -2.01
CA VAL A 158 -2.18 -5.46 -2.72
C VAL A 158 -2.63 -4.03 -2.40
N ALA A 159 -2.65 -3.64 -1.12
CA ALA A 159 -3.05 -2.29 -0.70
C ALA A 159 -2.14 -1.21 -1.30
N THR A 160 -0.82 -1.44 -1.32
CA THR A 160 0.15 -0.49 -1.92
C THR A 160 -0.04 -0.38 -3.43
N ALA A 161 -0.17 -1.51 -4.13
CA ALA A 161 -0.39 -1.53 -5.57
C ALA A 161 -1.74 -0.90 -5.97
N GLU A 162 -2.79 -1.10 -5.19
CA GLU A 162 -4.10 -0.45 -5.38
C GLU A 162 -4.03 1.06 -5.16
N LYS A 163 -3.33 1.52 -4.11
CA LYS A 163 -3.16 2.94 -3.81
C LYS A 163 -2.45 3.68 -4.94
N ASP A 164 -1.39 3.11 -5.48
CA ASP A 164 -0.66 3.69 -6.60
C ASP A 164 -1.51 3.72 -7.87
N ALA A 165 -2.28 2.66 -8.12
CA ALA A 165 -3.22 2.61 -9.23
C ALA A 165 -4.32 3.69 -9.16
N ILE A 166 -4.74 4.09 -7.96
CA ILE A 166 -5.76 5.11 -7.72
C ILE A 166 -5.18 6.52 -7.80
N ASN A 167 -4.02 6.77 -7.22
CA ASN A 167 -3.41 8.11 -7.15
C ASN A 167 -3.07 8.68 -8.53
N ILE A 168 -2.77 7.83 -9.51
CA ILE A 168 -2.46 8.24 -10.88
C ILE A 168 -3.72 8.61 -11.68
N ASN A 169 -4.91 8.20 -11.23
CA ASN A 169 -6.17 8.35 -11.97
C ASN A 169 -7.23 9.18 -11.22
N GLN A 170 -7.11 10.49 -11.28
CA GLN A 170 -8.15 11.40 -10.75
C GLN A 170 -9.49 11.34 -11.50
N LYS A 171 -9.62 10.62 -12.60
CA LYS A 171 -10.87 10.38 -13.36
C LYS A 171 -10.97 8.94 -13.87
N PRO A 172 -12.18 8.41 -14.06
CA PRO A 172 -12.59 7.08 -13.65
C PRO A 172 -11.71 5.97 -14.19
N ALA A 173 -11.18 5.19 -13.26
CA ALA A 173 -10.86 3.77 -13.36
C ALA A 173 -10.12 3.31 -14.63
N TYR A 174 -9.02 3.92 -14.93
CA TYR A 174 -8.12 3.41 -15.94
C TYR A 174 -6.76 3.11 -15.32
N LEU A 175 -6.33 1.89 -15.36
CA LEU A 175 -4.97 1.55 -15.02
C LEU A 175 -4.08 2.06 -16.15
N THR A 176 -3.24 3.07 -15.89
CA THR A 176 -2.24 3.52 -16.86
C THR A 176 -1.16 2.46 -17.02
N ALA A 177 -0.39 2.50 -18.11
CA ALA A 177 0.74 1.58 -18.28
C ALA A 177 1.79 1.74 -17.19
N GLU A 178 1.98 2.95 -16.67
CA GLU A 178 2.91 3.25 -15.58
C GLU A 178 2.40 2.65 -14.25
N ALA A 179 1.14 2.90 -13.90
CA ALA A 179 0.53 2.30 -12.71
C ALA A 179 0.52 0.77 -12.77
N ALA A 180 0.26 0.19 -13.95
CA ALA A 180 0.31 -1.25 -14.16
C ALA A 180 1.72 -1.82 -13.96
N LYS A 181 2.75 -1.11 -14.45
CA LYS A 181 4.15 -1.51 -14.25
C LYS A 181 4.53 -1.47 -12.79
N ASN A 182 4.19 -0.40 -12.08
CA ASN A 182 4.47 -0.25 -10.64
C ASN A 182 3.73 -1.31 -9.82
N ALA A 183 2.45 -1.57 -10.13
CA ALA A 183 1.69 -2.62 -9.47
C ALA A 183 2.33 -4.00 -9.66
N LEU A 184 2.73 -4.36 -10.88
CA LEU A 184 3.42 -5.63 -11.14
C LEU A 184 4.79 -5.72 -10.46
N GLU A 185 5.52 -4.63 -10.37
CA GLU A 185 6.80 -4.58 -9.66
C GLU A 185 6.61 -4.88 -8.16
N ILE A 186 5.57 -4.32 -7.54
CA ILE A 186 5.23 -4.58 -6.14
C ILE A 186 4.77 -6.02 -5.94
N LEU A 187 3.82 -6.50 -6.76
CA LEU A 187 3.25 -7.84 -6.62
C LEU A 187 4.25 -8.97 -6.90
N ARG A 188 5.25 -8.74 -7.73
CA ARG A 188 6.29 -9.74 -8.09
C ARG A 188 7.47 -9.76 -7.13
N LYS A 189 7.45 -8.97 -6.05
CA LYS A 189 8.46 -9.12 -4.98
C LYS A 189 8.39 -10.53 -4.39
N PRO A 190 9.51 -11.06 -3.89
CA PRO A 190 9.55 -12.43 -3.35
C PRO A 190 8.53 -12.67 -2.24
N GLU A 191 8.36 -11.71 -1.33
CA GLU A 191 7.47 -11.83 -0.18
C GLU A 191 5.99 -12.04 -0.57
N PRO A 192 5.31 -11.14 -1.35
CA PRO A 192 3.93 -11.37 -1.73
C PRO A 192 3.76 -12.59 -2.66
N LEU A 193 4.77 -12.89 -3.50
CA LEU A 193 4.73 -14.03 -4.42
C LEU A 193 4.76 -15.37 -3.68
N GLU A 194 5.51 -15.47 -2.60
CA GLU A 194 5.57 -16.68 -1.76
C GLU A 194 4.32 -16.78 -0.88
N SER A 195 3.89 -15.68 -0.28
CA SER A 195 2.76 -15.62 0.66
C SER A 195 1.42 -15.88 0.00
N VAL A 196 1.24 -15.53 -1.29
CA VAL A 196 -0.04 -15.66 -1.98
C VAL A 196 -0.57 -17.10 -2.03
N ARG A 197 0.32 -18.10 -1.99
CA ARG A 197 -0.06 -19.51 -2.03
C ARG A 197 -0.78 -19.95 -0.75
N THR A 198 -0.41 -19.38 0.38
CA THR A 198 -0.94 -19.71 1.71
C THR A 198 -1.93 -18.67 2.22
N ALA A 199 -2.06 -17.53 1.51
CA ALA A 199 -2.99 -16.46 1.85
C ALA A 199 -4.46 -16.91 1.77
N SER A 200 -5.33 -16.21 2.50
CA SER A 200 -6.78 -16.42 2.46
C SER A 200 -7.34 -16.30 1.02
N ALA A 201 -8.42 -17.02 0.73
CA ALA A 201 -9.01 -17.07 -0.61
C ALA A 201 -9.36 -15.66 -1.14
N HIS A 202 -9.88 -14.78 -0.27
CA HIS A 202 -10.24 -13.41 -0.63
C HIS A 202 -9.01 -12.57 -1.05
N LEU A 203 -7.91 -12.65 -0.30
CA LEU A 203 -6.68 -11.91 -0.63
C LEU A 203 -6.00 -12.47 -1.88
N ARG A 204 -6.03 -13.81 -2.05
CA ARG A 204 -5.52 -14.46 -3.26
C ARG A 204 -6.29 -13.99 -4.49
N GLU A 205 -7.60 -13.98 -4.43
CA GLU A 205 -8.45 -13.50 -5.53
C GLU A 205 -8.15 -12.03 -5.86
N ARG A 206 -8.02 -11.17 -4.86
CA ARG A 206 -7.64 -9.75 -5.07
C ARG A 206 -6.27 -9.61 -5.73
N TYR A 207 -5.28 -10.36 -5.27
CA TYR A 207 -3.93 -10.37 -5.84
C TYR A 207 -3.95 -10.82 -7.31
N GLU A 208 -4.59 -11.94 -7.62
CA GLU A 208 -4.71 -12.48 -8.99
C GLU A 208 -5.47 -11.53 -9.92
N ASN A 209 -6.54 -10.93 -9.44
CA ASN A 209 -7.33 -9.96 -10.18
C ASN A 209 -6.51 -8.70 -10.50
N LEU A 210 -5.75 -8.18 -9.54
CA LEU A 210 -4.88 -7.01 -9.73
C LEU A 210 -3.73 -7.34 -10.68
N GLN A 211 -3.10 -8.49 -10.54
CA GLN A 211 -2.05 -8.96 -11.44
C GLN A 211 -2.57 -9.10 -12.88
N THR A 212 -3.70 -9.78 -13.06
CA THR A 212 -4.33 -9.97 -14.37
C THR A 212 -4.69 -8.63 -15.02
N ALA A 213 -5.23 -7.70 -14.25
CA ALA A 213 -5.57 -6.37 -14.72
C ALA A 213 -4.35 -5.56 -15.14
N ALA A 214 -3.27 -5.64 -14.37
CA ALA A 214 -2.02 -4.95 -14.68
C ALA A 214 -1.34 -5.54 -15.93
N GLU A 215 -1.30 -6.85 -16.06
CA GLU A 215 -0.79 -7.52 -17.27
C GLU A 215 -1.62 -7.18 -18.51
N TYR A 216 -2.95 -7.13 -18.36
CA TYR A 216 -3.83 -6.72 -19.44
C TYR A 216 -3.58 -5.27 -19.87
N ALA A 217 -3.38 -4.35 -18.91
CA ALA A 217 -3.12 -2.94 -19.17
C ALA A 217 -1.80 -2.69 -19.91
N LEU A 218 -0.81 -3.58 -19.76
CA LEU A 218 0.48 -3.49 -20.47
C LEU A 218 0.42 -4.02 -21.89
N LYS A 219 -0.57 -4.84 -22.24
CA LYS A 219 -0.75 -5.34 -23.62
C LYS A 219 -1.36 -4.26 -24.49
N ARG A 220 -0.99 -4.23 -25.77
CA ARG A 220 -1.67 -3.39 -26.76
C ARG A 220 -2.99 -4.05 -27.14
N HIS A 221 -4.06 -3.30 -27.01
CA HIS A 221 -5.40 -3.76 -27.36
C HIS A 221 -6.01 -2.88 -28.44
N PHE A 222 -6.75 -3.52 -29.35
CA PHE A 222 -7.55 -2.78 -30.31
C PHE A 222 -8.74 -2.12 -29.62
N VAL A 223 -8.88 -0.80 -29.75
CA VAL A 223 -9.91 -0.02 -29.08
C VAL A 223 -11.03 0.35 -30.04
N TRP A 224 -12.11 -0.44 -30.02
CA TRP A 224 -13.34 -0.16 -30.79
C TRP A 224 -14.18 0.99 -30.21
N ARG A 225 -13.86 1.48 -29.01
CA ARG A 225 -14.78 2.33 -28.22
C ARG A 225 -14.86 3.79 -28.69
N GLU A 226 -13.92 4.26 -29.45
CA GLU A 226 -13.89 5.66 -29.93
C GLU A 226 -14.23 5.70 -31.43
N TRP A 227 -15.41 5.15 -31.78
CA TRP A 227 -15.95 5.07 -33.14
C TRP A 227 -15.94 6.44 -33.87
N TRP A 228 -16.07 7.54 -33.13
CA TRP A 228 -15.95 8.89 -33.68
C TRP A 228 -14.53 9.20 -34.20
N GLN A 229 -13.48 8.62 -33.60
CA GLN A 229 -12.12 8.71 -34.10
C GLN A 229 -11.99 7.97 -35.45
N MET A 230 -12.73 6.86 -35.59
CA MET A 230 -12.83 6.15 -36.85
C MET A 230 -13.48 7.00 -37.95
N ILE A 231 -14.50 7.79 -37.59
CA ILE A 231 -15.13 8.73 -38.53
C ILE A 231 -14.11 9.81 -38.95
N ILE A 232 -13.37 10.36 -38.01
CA ILE A 232 -12.35 11.39 -38.31
C ILE A 232 -11.26 10.79 -39.20
N ILE A 233 -10.76 9.61 -38.89
CA ILE A 233 -9.77 8.91 -39.71
C ILE A 233 -10.38 8.55 -41.07
N GLY A 234 -11.61 8.08 -41.12
CA GLY A 234 -12.31 7.80 -42.39
C GLY A 234 -12.47 9.04 -43.25
N LEU A 235 -12.88 10.17 -42.66
CA LEU A 235 -12.93 11.47 -43.37
C LEU A 235 -11.55 11.94 -43.84
N PHE A 236 -10.52 11.77 -43.01
CA PHE A 236 -9.15 12.11 -43.34
C PHE A 236 -8.65 11.25 -44.54
N LEU A 237 -8.88 9.95 -44.51
CA LEU A 237 -8.56 9.05 -45.60
C LEU A 237 -9.36 9.36 -46.87
N LEU A 238 -10.62 9.78 -46.76
CA LEU A 238 -11.48 10.15 -47.88
C LEU A 238 -10.94 11.41 -48.59
N PHE A 239 -10.28 12.32 -47.88
CA PHE A 239 -9.58 13.46 -48.46
C PHE A 239 -8.19 13.11 -48.98
N LEU A 240 -7.49 12.20 -48.33
CA LEU A 240 -6.10 11.85 -48.61
C LEU A 240 -6.00 10.98 -49.87
N ILE A 241 -6.92 10.03 -50.06
CA ILE A 241 -6.93 9.12 -51.24
C ILE A 241 -7.04 9.86 -52.56
N PRO A 242 -7.97 10.82 -52.77
CA PRO A 242 -8.00 11.63 -54.02
C PRO A 242 -6.78 12.48 -54.19
N PHE A 243 -6.22 13.04 -53.08
CA PHE A 243 -5.00 13.85 -53.13
C PHE A 243 -3.78 13.01 -53.54
N GLU A 244 -3.63 11.83 -52.94
CA GLU A 244 -2.58 10.86 -53.26
C GLU A 244 -2.71 10.39 -54.73
N TYR A 245 -3.96 10.11 -55.19
CA TYR A 245 -4.21 9.71 -56.57
C TYR A 245 -3.82 10.81 -57.53
N GLY A 246 -4.11 12.07 -57.24
CA GLY A 246 -3.70 13.23 -58.05
C GLY A 246 -2.19 13.40 -58.12
N VAL A 247 -1.51 13.28 -56.98
CA VAL A 247 -0.05 13.36 -56.88
C VAL A 247 0.61 12.19 -57.61
N LEU A 248 0.09 10.97 -57.40
CA LEU A 248 0.63 9.76 -58.06
C LEU A 248 0.42 9.80 -59.55
N HIS A 249 -0.74 10.24 -60.01
CA HIS A 249 -1.06 10.37 -61.45
C HIS A 249 -0.19 11.44 -62.11
N GLY A 250 0.04 12.59 -61.45
CA GLY A 250 0.94 13.65 -61.92
C GLY A 250 2.40 13.20 -61.97
N ALA A 251 2.83 12.46 -60.95
CA ALA A 251 4.18 11.90 -60.87
C ALA A 251 4.44 10.83 -61.93
N VAL A 252 3.47 9.92 -62.15
CA VAL A 252 3.54 8.87 -63.20
C VAL A 252 3.56 9.51 -64.58
N ALA A 253 2.75 10.54 -64.80
CA ALA A 253 2.77 11.31 -66.11
C ALA A 253 4.11 11.97 -66.31
N GLY A 254 4.77 12.55 -65.31
CA GLY A 254 6.11 13.14 -65.40
C GLY A 254 7.22 12.09 -65.59
N ILE A 255 7.06 10.88 -65.10
CA ILE A 255 8.04 9.77 -65.28
C ILE A 255 8.03 9.25 -66.72
N LEU A 256 6.91 9.34 -67.40
CA LEU A 256 6.80 8.86 -68.80
C LEU A 256 7.54 9.72 -69.81
N GLU A 257 7.94 10.97 -69.48
CA GLU A 257 8.63 11.92 -70.35
C GLU A 257 10.18 12.06 -70.14
N THR A 258 10.86 11.03 -69.59
CA THR A 258 12.32 11.00 -69.25
C THR A 258 12.68 11.46 -67.85
N PRO A 259 12.44 10.63 -66.86
CA PRO A 259 12.64 11.07 -65.46
C PRO A 259 14.11 11.19 -65.07
N THR A 260 14.47 12.28 -64.45
CA THR A 260 15.75 12.39 -63.72
C THR A 260 15.73 11.57 -62.46
N PHE A 261 16.87 11.06 -61.96
CA PHE A 261 17.02 10.28 -60.77
C PHE A 261 16.40 10.99 -59.51
N THR A 262 16.51 12.32 -59.49
CA THR A 262 15.93 13.17 -58.45
C THR A 262 14.39 13.14 -58.42
N GLU A 263 13.75 13.07 -59.58
CA GLU A 263 12.26 12.98 -59.68
C GLU A 263 11.74 11.62 -59.23
N ILE A 264 12.43 10.54 -59.62
CA ILE A 264 12.09 9.18 -59.15
C ILE A 264 12.24 9.08 -57.63
N PHE A 265 13.36 9.56 -57.06
CA PHE A 265 13.60 9.54 -55.63
C PHE A 265 12.61 10.41 -54.87
N GLY A 266 12.31 11.62 -55.38
CA GLY A 266 11.28 12.49 -54.79
C GLY A 266 9.89 11.87 -54.75
N THR A 267 9.51 11.19 -55.84
CA THR A 267 8.21 10.49 -55.95
C THR A 267 8.13 9.30 -54.98
N VAL A 268 9.14 8.45 -54.91
CA VAL A 268 9.22 7.32 -54.02
C VAL A 268 9.21 7.80 -52.56
N PHE A 269 9.95 8.87 -52.26
CA PHE A 269 9.95 9.45 -50.90
C PHE A 269 8.58 10.05 -50.54
N ALA A 270 7.93 10.78 -51.47
CA ALA A 270 6.60 11.32 -51.24
C ALA A 270 5.55 10.22 -50.98
N VAL A 271 5.57 9.12 -51.72
CA VAL A 271 4.69 7.95 -51.52
C VAL A 271 4.96 7.28 -50.18
N LEU A 272 6.23 7.09 -49.78
CA LEU A 272 6.58 6.52 -48.46
C LEU A 272 6.13 7.42 -47.32
N VAL A 273 6.24 8.72 -47.42
CA VAL A 273 5.79 9.68 -46.42
C VAL A 273 4.26 9.73 -46.37
N LEU A 274 3.59 9.80 -47.49
CA LEU A 274 2.13 9.87 -47.61
C LEU A 274 1.44 8.59 -47.13
N LEU A 275 2.01 7.41 -47.38
CA LEU A 275 1.47 6.12 -46.86
C LEU A 275 1.96 5.81 -45.45
N GLY A 276 3.21 6.14 -45.16
CA GLY A 276 3.84 5.80 -43.88
C GLY A 276 3.25 6.58 -42.70
N ILE A 277 2.99 7.88 -42.88
CA ILE A 277 2.44 8.72 -41.80
C ILE A 277 1.02 8.30 -41.40
N PRO A 278 0.04 8.09 -42.32
CA PRO A 278 -1.29 7.62 -41.97
C PRO A 278 -1.27 6.22 -41.33
N LEU A 279 -0.42 5.32 -41.81
CA LEU A 279 -0.26 3.98 -41.22
C LEU A 279 0.33 4.06 -39.81
N LEU A 280 1.32 4.91 -39.56
CA LEU A 280 1.91 5.13 -38.25
C LEU A 280 0.91 5.77 -37.28
N LEU A 281 0.19 6.80 -37.73
CA LEU A 281 -0.87 7.45 -36.95
C LEU A 281 -2.01 6.46 -36.69
N GLY A 282 -2.45 5.70 -37.68
CA GLY A 282 -3.43 4.62 -37.49
C GLY A 282 -2.96 3.63 -36.46
N PHE A 283 -1.71 3.17 -36.54
CA PHE A 283 -1.15 2.25 -35.52
C PHE A 283 -1.10 2.85 -34.12
N ILE A 284 -0.71 4.12 -33.98
CA ILE A 284 -0.67 4.83 -32.68
C ILE A 284 -2.09 5.01 -32.11
N PHE A 285 -3.05 5.38 -32.94
CA PHE A 285 -4.43 5.61 -32.52
C PHE A 285 -5.21 4.32 -32.23
N PHE A 286 -5.04 3.29 -33.08
CA PHE A 286 -5.74 2.00 -32.92
C PHE A 286 -5.12 1.08 -31.89
N PHE A 287 -3.81 1.20 -31.64
CA PHE A 287 -3.06 0.36 -30.71
C PHE A 287 -2.30 1.19 -29.68
N PRO A 288 -2.98 2.02 -28.86
CA PRO A 288 -2.30 2.81 -27.84
C PRO A 288 -1.61 1.90 -26.83
N LYS A 289 -0.38 2.27 -26.43
CA LYS A 289 0.25 1.70 -25.23
C LYS A 289 -0.47 2.21 -24.00
N GLY A 290 -0.79 1.32 -23.08
CA GLY A 290 -1.42 1.71 -21.82
C GLY A 290 -2.91 1.91 -21.95
N TYR A 291 -3.62 0.81 -22.07
CA TYR A 291 -5.05 0.81 -22.24
C TYR A 291 -5.81 1.11 -20.95
N LYS A 292 -6.80 1.98 -21.06
CA LYS A 292 -7.79 2.27 -20.03
C LYS A 292 -8.70 1.08 -19.81
N ILE A 293 -8.61 0.39 -18.68
CA ILE A 293 -9.56 -0.67 -18.35
C ILE A 293 -10.95 -0.06 -18.16
N SER A 294 -11.99 -0.63 -18.79
CA SER A 294 -13.36 -0.17 -18.58
C SER A 294 -13.75 -0.32 -17.09
N ARG A 295 -14.61 0.60 -16.58
CA ARG A 295 -15.15 0.52 -15.21
C ARG A 295 -15.68 -0.86 -14.83
N SER A 296 -16.31 -1.56 -15.77
CA SER A 296 -16.84 -2.91 -15.56
C SER A 296 -15.73 -3.92 -15.30
N LYS A 297 -14.64 -3.89 -16.09
CA LYS A 297 -13.50 -4.78 -15.90
C LYS A 297 -12.68 -4.44 -14.67
N ALA A 298 -12.51 -3.15 -14.37
CA ALA A 298 -11.86 -2.68 -13.16
C ALA A 298 -12.66 -3.07 -11.89
N ARG A 299 -13.99 -3.03 -11.91
CA ARG A 299 -14.84 -3.57 -10.84
C ARG A 299 -14.68 -5.08 -10.67
N LYS A 300 -14.71 -5.84 -11.77
CA LYS A 300 -14.49 -7.30 -11.72
C LYS A 300 -13.10 -7.66 -11.21
N ALA A 301 -12.11 -6.83 -11.49
CA ALA A 301 -10.74 -7.00 -11.00
C ALA A 301 -10.52 -6.46 -9.55
N GLY A 302 -11.57 -6.00 -8.85
CA GLY A 302 -11.44 -5.46 -7.49
C GLY A 302 -10.64 -4.15 -7.39
N ILE A 303 -10.27 -3.53 -8.54
CA ILE A 303 -9.47 -2.31 -8.60
C ILE A 303 -10.34 -1.07 -8.39
N LEU A 304 -11.65 -1.16 -8.60
CA LEU A 304 -12.59 -0.12 -8.22
C LEU A 304 -12.96 -0.30 -6.77
N LEU A 305 -12.27 0.41 -5.94
CA LEU A 305 -12.68 0.64 -4.58
C LEU A 305 -14.08 1.23 -4.58
N SER A 306 -14.93 0.61 -3.81
CA SER A 306 -16.17 1.22 -3.36
C SER A 306 -15.84 2.61 -2.80
N ARG A 307 -16.40 3.65 -3.40
CA ARG A 307 -16.62 4.87 -2.65
C ARG A 307 -17.60 4.60 -1.55
#